data_4de17ebf02db6771e8a5ddd93520ceae
#
_entry.id   4de17ebf02db6771e8a5ddd93520ceae
#
_cell.length_a   1.000
_cell.length_b   1.000
_cell.length_c   1.000
_cell.angle_alpha   90.00
_cell.angle_beta   90.00
_cell.angle_gamma   90.00
#
_symmetry.space_group_name_H-M   'P 1'
#
loop_
_entity.id
_entity.type
_entity.pdbx_description
1 polymer ?
#
loop_
_entity_poly.entity_id
_entity_poly.type
_entity_poly.pdbx_seq_one_letter_code
_entity_poly.pdbx_strand_id
1 'polypeptide(L)'
;KMKIIITGHTSPMGSAVYDYYKQKHEVLGVSKNEGFDFTKNHHQDQIVDMALARDVFLNIAHVGTAQSTLMMKLKQRWSPEAPLRKVITVGSLATKVDEKLLEQVNIDK
;
A
#
# COMPACT_ATOMS: atom_id res chain seq x y z
N LYS A 1 0.96 -12.70 12.71
CA LYS A 1 0.90 -12.54 11.24
C LYS A 1 0.00 -11.37 10.91
N MET A 2 0.55 -10.38 10.23
CA MET A 2 -0.20 -9.17 9.88
C MET A 2 -0.89 -9.32 8.53
N LYS A 3 -1.96 -8.54 8.34
CA LYS A 3 -2.62 -8.41 7.05
C LYS A 3 -2.16 -7.10 6.41
N ILE A 4 -1.52 -7.20 5.27
CA ILE A 4 -0.91 -6.08 4.57
C ILE A 4 -1.59 -5.90 3.22
N ILE A 5 -1.85 -4.65 2.83
CA ILE A 5 -2.29 -4.34 1.47
C ILE A 5 -1.23 -3.41 0.85
N ILE A 6 -0.87 -3.69 -0.39
CA ILE A 6 0.16 -2.93 -1.11
C ILE A 6 -0.38 -2.51 -2.46
N THR A 7 -0.25 -1.21 -2.78
CA THR A 7 -0.53 -0.71 -4.12
C THR A 7 0.75 -0.74 -4.94
N GLY A 8 0.63 -1.12 -6.23
CA GLY A 8 1.78 -1.12 -7.14
C GLY A 8 2.74 -2.28 -6.94
N HIS A 9 2.25 -3.43 -6.50
CA HIS A 9 3.08 -4.60 -6.27
C HIS A 9 3.68 -5.20 -7.54
N THR A 10 3.25 -4.72 -8.71
CA THR A 10 3.81 -5.16 -10.00
C THR A 10 4.96 -4.27 -10.49
N SER A 11 5.20 -3.14 -9.84
CA SER A 11 6.37 -2.31 -10.13
C SER A 11 7.62 -2.97 -9.56
N PRO A 12 8.83 -2.61 -10.02
CA PRO A 12 10.05 -3.22 -9.48
C PRO A 12 10.17 -3.09 -7.98
N MET A 13 9.91 -1.91 -7.43
CA MET A 13 9.96 -1.70 -5.99
C MET A 13 8.83 -2.44 -5.26
N GLY A 14 7.59 -2.30 -5.76
CA GLY A 14 6.44 -2.94 -5.14
C GLY A 14 6.56 -4.46 -5.16
N SER A 15 7.08 -5.01 -6.26
CA SER A 15 7.29 -6.46 -6.38
C SER A 15 8.30 -6.96 -5.34
N ALA A 16 9.40 -6.25 -5.14
CA ALA A 16 10.41 -6.65 -4.16
C ALA A 16 9.85 -6.61 -2.74
N VAL A 17 9.10 -5.56 -2.40
CA VAL A 17 8.48 -5.43 -1.08
C VAL A 17 7.41 -6.52 -0.89
N TYR A 18 6.61 -6.76 -1.92
CA TYR A 18 5.59 -7.80 -1.91
C TYR A 18 6.22 -9.18 -1.64
N ASP A 19 7.26 -9.53 -2.38
CA ASP A 19 7.93 -10.82 -2.24
C ASP A 19 8.57 -10.99 -0.86
N TYR A 20 9.12 -9.91 -0.33
CA TYR A 20 9.75 -9.93 0.97
C TYR A 20 8.75 -10.23 2.08
N TYR A 21 7.63 -9.50 2.10
CA TYR A 21 6.67 -9.62 3.21
C TYR A 21 5.70 -10.79 3.07
N LYS A 22 5.43 -11.27 1.86
CA LYS A 22 4.51 -12.40 1.70
C LYS A 22 5.03 -13.70 2.33
N GLN A 23 6.33 -13.78 2.61
CA GLN A 23 6.93 -14.92 3.27
C GLN A 23 6.55 -14.99 4.75
N LYS A 24 6.21 -13.87 5.36
CA LYS A 24 5.96 -13.75 6.79
C LYS A 24 4.52 -13.34 7.12
N HIS A 25 3.85 -12.66 6.20
CA HIS A 25 2.56 -12.04 6.43
C HIS A 25 1.60 -12.33 5.29
N GLU A 26 0.32 -12.08 5.53
CA GLU A 26 -0.68 -12.13 4.48
C GLU A 26 -0.65 -10.81 3.72
N VAL A 27 -0.29 -10.85 2.44
CA VAL A 27 -0.12 -9.65 1.61
C VAL A 27 -1.09 -9.69 0.44
N LEU A 28 -1.88 -8.62 0.30
CA LEU A 28 -2.77 -8.42 -0.84
C LEU A 28 -2.18 -7.34 -1.73
N GLY A 29 -1.92 -7.67 -3.01
CA GLY A 29 -1.47 -6.69 -3.98
C GLY A 29 -2.63 -6.14 -4.78
N VAL A 30 -2.68 -4.82 -4.98
CA VAL A 30 -3.65 -4.18 -5.85
C VAL A 30 -2.93 -3.37 -6.91
N SER A 31 -3.29 -3.60 -8.17
CA SER A 31 -2.69 -2.92 -9.31
C SER A 31 -3.67 -2.90 -10.47
N LYS A 32 -3.28 -2.19 -11.52
CA LYS A 32 -4.08 -2.16 -12.74
C LYS A 32 -4.27 -3.56 -13.32
N ASN A 33 -3.29 -4.44 -13.14
CA ASN A 33 -3.38 -5.82 -13.65
C ASN A 33 -4.48 -6.61 -12.95
N GLU A 34 -4.84 -6.26 -11.73
CA GLU A 34 -5.95 -6.89 -11.00
C GLU A 34 -7.27 -6.14 -11.19
N GLY A 35 -7.33 -5.18 -12.12
CA GLY A 35 -8.54 -4.44 -12.42
C GLY A 35 -8.75 -3.17 -11.61
N PHE A 36 -7.73 -2.68 -10.93
CA PHE A 36 -7.82 -1.45 -10.14
C PHE A 36 -7.18 -0.27 -10.88
N ASP A 37 -8.01 0.64 -11.36
CA ASP A 37 -7.54 1.87 -12.00
C ASP A 37 -7.46 2.96 -10.93
N PHE A 38 -6.25 3.33 -10.56
CA PHE A 38 -6.02 4.31 -9.48
C PHE A 38 -6.51 5.71 -9.83
N THR A 39 -6.89 5.96 -11.08
CA THR A 39 -7.44 7.26 -11.50
C THR A 39 -8.96 7.33 -11.36
N LYS A 40 -9.63 6.23 -11.03
CA LYS A 40 -11.08 6.16 -10.91
C LYS A 40 -11.50 6.27 -9.45
N ASN A 41 -12.46 7.16 -9.16
CA ASN A 41 -12.94 7.38 -7.80
C ASN A 41 -13.44 6.12 -7.13
N HIS A 42 -14.27 5.32 -7.81
CA HIS A 42 -14.83 4.12 -7.19
C HIS A 42 -13.77 3.06 -6.91
N HIS A 43 -12.73 2.98 -7.74
CA HIS A 43 -11.61 2.07 -7.46
C HIS A 43 -10.79 2.57 -6.27
N GLN A 44 -10.57 3.89 -6.18
CA GLN A 44 -9.89 4.48 -5.02
C GLN A 44 -10.66 4.18 -3.73
N ASP A 45 -11.97 4.33 -3.76
CA ASP A 45 -12.82 4.05 -2.59
C ASP A 45 -12.74 2.58 -2.19
N GLN A 46 -12.74 1.66 -3.16
CA GLN A 46 -12.58 0.24 -2.90
C GLN A 46 -11.23 -0.06 -2.24
N ILE A 47 -10.16 0.55 -2.72
CA ILE A 47 -8.82 0.35 -2.16
C ILE A 47 -8.77 0.86 -0.72
N VAL A 48 -9.36 2.02 -0.46
CA VAL A 48 -9.41 2.58 0.89
C VAL A 48 -10.22 1.66 1.82
N ASP A 49 -11.36 1.14 1.35
CA ASP A 49 -12.16 0.20 2.15
C ASP A 49 -11.34 -1.05 2.52
N MET A 50 -10.61 -1.60 1.55
CA MET A 50 -9.77 -2.77 1.79
C MET A 50 -8.62 -2.44 2.75
N ALA A 51 -8.01 -1.26 2.60
CA ALA A 51 -6.90 -0.83 3.46
C ALA A 51 -7.36 -0.67 4.91
N LEU A 52 -8.54 -0.10 5.13
CA LEU A 52 -9.07 0.09 6.47
C LEU A 52 -9.34 -1.23 7.20
N ALA A 53 -9.55 -2.31 6.45
CA ALA A 53 -9.80 -3.64 7.00
C ALA A 53 -8.51 -4.44 7.21
N ARG A 54 -7.36 -3.89 6.89
CA ARG A 54 -6.05 -4.54 7.02
C ARG A 54 -5.24 -3.87 8.13
N ASP A 55 -4.11 -4.46 8.51
CA ASP A 55 -3.24 -3.92 9.56
C ASP A 55 -2.28 -2.85 9.04
N VAL A 56 -1.79 -3.02 7.81
CA VAL A 56 -0.76 -2.16 7.21
C VAL A 56 -1.13 -1.85 5.77
N PHE A 57 -0.96 -0.59 5.37
CA PHE A 57 -1.15 -0.13 3.99
C PHE A 57 0.17 0.40 3.45
N LEU A 58 0.70 -0.24 2.42
CA LEU A 58 1.91 0.19 1.72
C LEU A 58 1.50 0.83 0.39
N ASN A 59 1.56 2.15 0.32
CA ASN A 59 1.12 2.91 -0.85
C ASN A 59 2.32 3.23 -1.75
N ILE A 60 2.63 2.32 -2.67
CA ILE A 60 3.84 2.40 -3.51
C ILE A 60 3.54 2.84 -4.94
N ALA A 61 2.32 2.62 -5.43
CA ALA A 61 1.98 2.95 -6.82
C ALA A 61 2.14 4.45 -7.09
N HIS A 62 2.84 4.78 -8.18
CA HIS A 62 3.02 6.15 -8.64
C HIS A 62 2.20 6.35 -9.92
N VAL A 63 0.94 6.80 -9.78
CA VAL A 63 0.06 7.05 -10.91
C VAL A 63 -0.49 8.47 -10.78
N GLY A 64 0.22 9.43 -11.37
CA GLY A 64 -0.18 10.84 -11.30
C GLY A 64 -0.36 11.31 -9.86
N THR A 65 -1.52 11.89 -9.55
CA THR A 65 -1.87 12.34 -8.21
C THR A 65 -2.60 11.27 -7.39
N ALA A 66 -2.79 10.08 -7.96
CA ALA A 66 -3.61 9.06 -7.32
C ALA A 66 -3.07 8.62 -5.96
N GLN A 67 -1.75 8.58 -5.80
CA GLN A 67 -1.14 8.22 -4.52
C GLN A 67 -1.57 9.19 -3.41
N SER A 68 -1.52 10.49 -3.70
CA SER A 68 -1.94 11.52 -2.74
C SER A 68 -3.44 11.47 -2.49
N THR A 69 -4.23 11.22 -3.55
CA THR A 69 -5.68 11.14 -3.42
C THR A 69 -6.09 9.96 -2.54
N LEU A 70 -5.45 8.81 -2.71
CA LEU A 70 -5.69 7.65 -1.85
C LEU A 70 -5.41 7.98 -0.39
N MET A 71 -4.30 8.68 -0.11
CA MET A 71 -3.95 9.04 1.25
C MET A 71 -4.95 10.04 1.84
N MET A 72 -5.42 10.99 1.05
CA MET A 72 -6.42 11.95 1.51
C MET A 72 -7.73 11.24 1.88
N LYS A 73 -8.20 10.36 1.01
CA LYS A 73 -9.43 9.59 1.26
C LYS A 73 -9.29 8.69 2.48
N LEU A 74 -8.13 8.07 2.63
CA LEU A 74 -7.84 7.22 3.78
C LEU A 74 -7.95 8.02 5.08
N LYS A 75 -7.32 9.18 5.14
CA LYS A 75 -7.37 10.05 6.33
C LYS A 75 -8.79 10.46 6.69
N GLN A 76 -9.60 10.79 5.69
CA GLN A 76 -10.98 11.22 5.91
C GLN A 76 -11.86 10.11 6.49
N ARG A 77 -11.54 8.85 6.20
CA ARG A 77 -12.36 7.70 6.57
C ARG A 77 -11.77 6.86 7.69
N TRP A 78 -10.55 7.16 8.11
CA TRP A 78 -9.86 6.37 9.14
C TRP A 78 -10.43 6.69 10.51
N SER A 79 -10.91 5.67 11.19
CA SER A 79 -11.43 5.81 12.55
C SER A 79 -10.57 4.99 13.51
N PRO A 80 -10.61 5.34 14.84
CA PRO A 80 -9.86 4.58 15.84
C PRO A 80 -10.27 3.11 15.93
N GLU A 81 -11.48 2.76 15.48
CA GLU A 81 -11.99 1.39 15.51
C GLU A 81 -11.50 0.54 14.34
N ALA A 82 -10.93 1.18 13.31
CA ALA A 82 -10.44 0.45 12.14
C ALA A 82 -9.20 -0.38 12.52
N PRO A 83 -9.04 -1.60 11.95
CA PRO A 83 -7.84 -2.40 12.21
C PRO A 83 -6.54 -1.74 11.74
N LEU A 84 -6.62 -0.85 10.75
CA LEU A 84 -5.44 -0.24 10.16
C LEU A 84 -4.66 0.58 11.18
N ARG A 85 -3.38 0.24 11.36
CA ARG A 85 -2.52 0.86 12.36
C ARG A 85 -1.25 1.47 11.79
N LYS A 86 -0.87 1.16 10.56
CA LYS A 86 0.36 1.67 9.96
C LYS A 86 0.15 1.93 8.47
N VAL A 87 0.55 3.11 8.03
CA VAL A 87 0.50 3.50 6.62
C VAL A 87 1.88 4.00 6.22
N ILE A 88 2.40 3.47 5.12
CA ILE A 88 3.70 3.87 4.59
C ILE A 88 3.51 4.25 3.12
N THR A 89 3.88 5.48 2.77
CA THR A 89 3.85 5.95 1.40
C THR A 89 5.28 6.11 0.91
N VAL A 90 5.61 5.47 -0.21
CA VAL A 90 6.95 5.54 -0.78
C VAL A 90 6.95 6.61 -1.86
N GLY A 91 7.89 7.55 -1.74
CA GLY A 91 7.99 8.68 -2.66
C GLY A 91 8.43 8.28 -4.06
N SER A 92 8.11 9.14 -5.04
CA SER A 92 8.40 8.90 -6.45
C SER A 92 9.90 8.84 -6.78
N LEU A 93 10.75 9.37 -5.90
CA LEU A 93 12.20 9.35 -6.11
C LEU A 93 12.85 8.03 -5.67
N ALA A 94 12.11 7.16 -5.01
CA ALA A 94 12.61 5.85 -4.62
C ALA A 94 12.59 4.94 -5.85
N THR A 95 13.76 4.69 -6.44
CA THR A 95 13.87 3.97 -7.71
C THR A 95 14.29 2.52 -7.56
N LYS A 96 14.73 2.12 -6.38
CA LYS A 96 15.15 0.74 -6.11
C LYS A 96 14.91 0.40 -4.66
N VAL A 97 14.78 -0.90 -4.37
CA VAL A 97 14.67 -1.42 -3.02
C VAL A 97 16.07 -1.82 -2.55
N ASP A 98 16.45 -1.36 -1.36
CA ASP A 98 17.66 -1.81 -0.69
C ASP A 98 17.32 -2.11 0.77
N GLU A 99 18.30 -2.56 1.53
CA GLU A 99 18.09 -2.91 2.93
C GLU A 99 17.61 -1.73 3.76
N LYS A 100 18.10 -0.52 3.46
CA LYS A 100 17.68 0.68 4.18
C LYS A 100 16.20 0.97 3.96
N LEU A 101 15.73 0.80 2.72
CA LEU A 101 14.31 1.00 2.43
C LEU A 101 13.46 -0.02 3.18
N LEU A 102 13.89 -1.27 3.20
CA LEU A 102 13.17 -2.32 3.93
C LEU A 102 13.16 -2.05 5.43
N GLU A 103 14.24 -1.49 5.96
CA GLU A 103 14.27 -1.07 7.37
C GLU A 103 13.28 0.05 7.65
N GLN A 104 13.16 1.03 6.74
CA GLN A 104 12.19 2.11 6.88
C GLN A 104 10.76 1.61 6.82
N VAL A 105 10.52 0.60 6.00
CA VAL A 105 9.20 -0.03 5.83
C VAL A 105 8.96 -1.08 6.90
N ASN A 106 9.90 -1.29 7.81
CA ASN A 106 9.86 -2.37 8.78
C ASN A 106 8.56 -2.39 9.58
N ILE A 107 7.68 -3.29 9.22
CA ILE A 107 6.36 -3.43 9.81
C ILE A 107 6.31 -4.46 10.94
N ASP A 108 7.43 -5.14 11.17
CA ASP A 108 7.52 -6.18 12.21
C ASP A 108 7.78 -5.59 13.60
N LYS A 109 8.07 -4.31 13.66
CA LYS A 109 8.32 -3.62 14.95
C LYS A 109 7.08 -2.91 15.48
#